data_ca8982879ebd7734fce3d0efdea46c97
#
_entry.id   ca8982879ebd7734fce3d0efdea46c97
#
_cell.length_a   1.000
_cell.length_b   1.000
_cell.length_c   1.000
_cell.angle_alpha   90.00
_cell.angle_beta   90.00
_cell.angle_gamma   90.00
#
_symmetry.space_group_name_H-M   'P 1'
#
loop_
_entity.id
_entity.type
_entity.pdbx_description
1 polymer ?
#
loop_
_entity_poly.entity_id
_entity_poly.type
_entity_poly.pdbx_seq_one_letter_code
_entity_poly.pdbx_strand_id
1 'polypeptide(L)'
;MFAVLPGELLDCATVTAHELPPLPNTGAGRRLVLETPINLEEAVARTKKHLGLAHFRLALGNDRTLESNVKSIAVCAGSGASVLGGCRADLLVTGEMSHHEVLDFVHKGVSVILTEHSNCERGYLSLVQDKLVNLLGEEVTILVSKIDRDPLQIV
;
A
#
# COMPACT_ATOMS: atom_id res chain seq x y z
N MET A 1 -2.40 -6.35 2.09
CA MET A 1 -3.73 -5.86 1.69
C MET A 1 -4.18 -4.88 2.73
N PHE A 2 -4.25 -3.64 2.37
CA PHE A 2 -4.74 -2.60 3.26
C PHE A 2 -6.20 -2.92 3.60
N ALA A 3 -6.52 -2.88 4.89
CA ALA A 3 -7.87 -3.10 5.37
C ALA A 3 -8.84 -2.23 4.57
N VAL A 4 -10.00 -2.79 4.29
CA VAL A 4 -11.07 -2.18 3.51
C VAL A 4 -11.41 -0.82 4.10
N LEU A 5 -10.71 0.20 3.64
CA LEU A 5 -11.19 1.56 3.76
C LEU A 5 -12.17 1.78 2.59
N PRO A 6 -13.32 2.39 2.81
CA PRO A 6 -14.20 2.79 1.72
C PRO A 6 -13.41 3.76 0.82
N GLY A 7 -13.22 3.41 -0.42
CA GLY A 7 -12.43 4.18 -1.37
C GLY A 7 -12.74 3.76 -2.79
N GLU A 8 -12.46 4.67 -3.73
CA GLU A 8 -12.63 4.42 -5.14
C GLU A 8 -11.57 3.43 -5.63
N LEU A 9 -11.99 2.38 -6.34
CA LEU A 9 -11.10 1.43 -6.99
C LEU A 9 -10.38 2.13 -8.14
N LEU A 10 -9.06 2.14 -8.10
CA LEU A 10 -8.26 2.58 -9.23
C LEU A 10 -7.92 1.38 -10.11
N ASP A 11 -8.47 1.36 -11.29
CA ASP A 11 -7.98 0.55 -12.38
C ASP A 11 -6.84 1.31 -13.07
N CYS A 12 -5.66 1.22 -12.49
CA CYS A 12 -4.48 1.93 -12.98
C CYS A 12 -3.64 1.09 -13.95
N ALA A 13 -4.07 -0.09 -14.29
CA ALA A 13 -3.36 -0.93 -15.22
C ALA A 13 -4.15 -1.08 -16.51
N THR A 14 -3.71 -0.41 -17.56
CA THR A 14 -3.91 -0.93 -18.91
C THR A 14 -3.02 -2.17 -19.06
N VAL A 15 -3.32 -3.21 -18.31
CA VAL A 15 -2.84 -4.53 -18.61
C VAL A 15 -3.68 -4.97 -19.80
N THR A 16 -3.07 -5.12 -20.97
CA THR A 16 -3.59 -5.97 -22.04
C THR A 16 -3.61 -7.39 -21.48
N ALA A 17 -4.50 -7.61 -20.54
CA ALA A 17 -4.76 -8.91 -19.96
C ALA A 17 -5.59 -9.67 -20.99
N HIS A 18 -5.19 -10.90 -21.22
CA HIS A 18 -6.04 -11.89 -21.84
C HIS A 18 -7.51 -11.68 -21.43
N GLU A 19 -8.40 -11.76 -22.39
CA GLU A 19 -9.82 -11.50 -22.50
C GLU A 19 -10.77 -11.98 -21.36
N LEU A 20 -10.30 -12.10 -20.14
CA LEU A 20 -11.19 -12.33 -18.99
C LEU A 20 -11.66 -10.98 -18.45
N PRO A 21 -12.97 -10.78 -18.28
CA PRO A 21 -13.48 -9.56 -17.68
C PRO A 21 -12.83 -9.37 -16.30
N PRO A 22 -12.45 -8.14 -15.94
CA PRO A 22 -11.86 -7.88 -14.62
C PRO A 22 -12.83 -8.34 -13.54
N LEU A 23 -12.30 -9.07 -12.56
CA LEU A 23 -13.11 -9.49 -11.41
C LEU A 23 -13.65 -8.24 -10.69
N PRO A 24 -14.95 -8.19 -10.35
CA PRO A 24 -15.51 -7.05 -9.64
C PRO A 24 -14.72 -6.75 -8.35
N ASN A 25 -14.48 -5.48 -8.09
CA ASN A 25 -13.76 -5.01 -6.90
C ASN A 25 -12.30 -5.46 -6.78
N THR A 26 -11.66 -5.85 -7.89
CA THR A 26 -10.23 -6.15 -7.94
C THR A 26 -9.45 -5.00 -8.60
N GLY A 27 -8.16 -4.90 -8.31
CA GLY A 27 -7.26 -3.91 -8.87
C GLY A 27 -5.90 -3.96 -8.18
N ALA A 28 -4.84 -3.59 -8.90
CA ALA A 28 -3.47 -3.62 -8.40
C ALA A 28 -3.20 -2.59 -7.28
N GLY A 29 -3.96 -1.49 -7.26
CA GLY A 29 -3.88 -0.46 -6.24
C GLY A 29 -5.25 -0.01 -5.76
N ARG A 30 -5.24 0.91 -4.80
CA ARG A 30 -6.43 1.59 -4.28
C ARG A 30 -6.15 3.06 -4.07
N ARG A 31 -7.12 3.90 -4.38
CA ARG A 31 -7.11 5.30 -4.02
C ARG A 31 -8.27 5.60 -3.07
N LEU A 32 -7.97 6.30 -2.00
CA LEU A 32 -8.94 6.75 -1.01
C LEU A 32 -8.96 8.27 -1.00
N VAL A 33 -10.14 8.85 -0.99
CA VAL A 33 -10.36 10.26 -0.66
C VAL A 33 -11.00 10.31 0.72
N LEU A 34 -10.33 10.97 1.65
CA LEU A 34 -10.79 11.10 3.03
C LEU A 34 -11.93 12.14 3.09
N GLU A 35 -12.99 11.83 3.82
CA GLU A 35 -14.05 12.80 4.12
C GLU A 35 -13.49 14.00 4.90
N THR A 36 -12.69 13.70 5.92
CA THR A 36 -11.96 14.70 6.71
C THR A 36 -10.46 14.51 6.48
N PRO A 37 -9.74 15.53 5.98
CA PRO A 37 -8.29 15.45 5.84
C PRO A 37 -7.62 15.20 7.20
N ILE A 38 -6.52 14.45 7.17
CA ILE A 38 -5.63 14.26 8.32
C ILE A 38 -4.28 14.89 8.00
N ASN A 39 -3.46 15.17 9.00
CA ASN A 39 -2.08 15.59 8.73
C ASN A 39 -1.20 14.38 8.36
N LEU A 40 -0.05 14.64 7.74
CA LEU A 40 0.86 13.60 7.29
C LEU A 40 1.45 12.81 8.47
N GLU A 41 1.69 13.46 9.62
CA GLU A 41 2.17 12.79 10.83
C GLU A 41 1.18 11.72 11.30
N GLU A 42 -0.11 12.02 11.31
CA GLU A 42 -1.16 11.05 11.65
C GLU A 42 -1.23 9.91 10.62
N ALA A 43 -1.09 10.22 9.32
CA ALA A 43 -1.04 9.20 8.29
C ALA A 43 0.15 8.25 8.48
N VAL A 44 1.33 8.78 8.84
CA VAL A 44 2.53 8.02 9.19
C VAL A 44 2.26 7.13 10.41
N ALA A 45 1.70 7.68 11.48
CA ALA A 45 1.42 6.94 12.70
C ALA A 45 0.41 5.80 12.46
N ARG A 46 -0.65 6.06 11.69
CA ARG A 46 -1.64 5.04 11.31
C ARG A 46 -1.03 3.93 10.46
N THR A 47 -0.15 4.28 9.52
CA THR A 47 0.55 3.30 8.67
C THR A 47 1.47 2.42 9.51
N LYS A 48 2.27 2.99 10.41
CA LYS A 48 3.11 2.23 11.36
C LYS A 48 2.29 1.25 12.19
N LYS A 49 1.23 1.75 12.79
CA LYS A 49 0.35 0.92 13.63
C LYS A 49 -0.29 -0.23 12.85
N HIS A 50 -0.77 0.05 11.63
CA HIS A 50 -1.44 -0.95 10.79
C HIS A 50 -0.52 -2.06 10.34
N LEU A 51 0.71 -1.72 9.94
CA LEU A 51 1.71 -2.68 9.46
C LEU A 51 2.54 -3.30 10.58
N GLY A 52 2.44 -2.80 11.83
CA GLY A 52 3.27 -3.24 12.94
C GLY A 52 4.75 -2.89 12.78
N LEU A 53 5.07 -1.84 12.02
CA LEU A 53 6.43 -1.43 11.71
C LEU A 53 6.87 -0.27 12.62
N ALA A 54 8.03 -0.42 13.26
CA ALA A 54 8.66 0.68 14.00
C ALA A 54 9.21 1.76 13.06
N HIS A 55 9.71 1.36 11.90
CA HIS A 55 10.39 2.22 10.93
C HIS A 55 9.95 1.91 9.51
N PHE A 56 9.98 2.91 8.64
CA PHE A 56 9.90 2.85 7.19
C PHE A 56 10.50 4.14 6.60
N ARG A 57 10.65 4.21 5.30
CA ARG A 57 11.19 5.39 4.60
C ARG A 57 10.06 6.34 4.24
N LEU A 58 10.29 7.64 4.47
CA LEU A 58 9.37 8.72 4.12
C LEU A 58 10.09 9.74 3.24
N ALA A 59 9.50 10.09 2.13
CA ALA A 59 9.86 11.24 1.32
C ALA A 59 8.73 12.26 1.38
N LEU A 60 9.04 13.50 1.79
CA LEU A 60 8.08 14.59 1.79
C LEU A 60 8.02 15.20 0.37
N GLY A 61 6.81 15.45 -0.11
CA GLY A 61 6.61 16.22 -1.33
C GLY A 61 7.18 17.64 -1.19
N ASN A 62 7.53 18.27 -2.31
CA ASN A 62 7.98 19.66 -2.27
C ASN A 62 6.96 20.55 -1.55
N ASP A 63 7.46 21.45 -0.72
CA ASP A 63 6.66 22.36 0.12
C ASP A 63 5.73 21.66 1.13
N ARG A 64 5.94 20.37 1.40
CA ARG A 64 5.21 19.59 2.41
C ARG A 64 6.01 19.43 3.69
N THR A 65 5.28 19.38 4.81
CA THR A 65 5.78 19.05 6.15
C THR A 65 4.94 17.94 6.76
N LEU A 66 5.30 17.45 7.94
CA LEU A 66 4.48 16.48 8.69
C LEU A 66 3.09 17.03 9.08
N GLU A 67 2.96 18.34 9.16
CA GLU A 67 1.68 19.03 9.47
C GLU A 67 0.79 19.21 8.23
N SER A 68 1.34 18.99 7.02
CA SER A 68 0.59 19.15 5.77
C SER A 68 -0.61 18.22 5.71
N ASN A 69 -1.74 18.76 5.25
CA ASN A 69 -2.98 18.00 5.09
C ASN A 69 -2.87 16.94 3.99
N VAL A 70 -3.35 15.76 4.29
CA VAL A 70 -3.53 14.63 3.38
C VAL A 70 -5.03 14.39 3.23
N LYS A 71 -5.56 14.64 2.05
CA LYS A 71 -6.97 14.37 1.70
C LYS A 71 -7.13 13.12 0.86
N SER A 72 -6.11 12.78 0.08
CA SER A 72 -6.11 11.62 -0.80
C SER A 72 -4.88 10.76 -0.61
N ILE A 73 -5.10 9.44 -0.50
CA ILE A 73 -4.05 8.44 -0.30
C ILE A 73 -4.19 7.39 -1.39
N ALA A 74 -3.08 7.01 -2.02
CA ALA A 74 -3.08 5.88 -2.92
C ALA A 74 -2.08 4.83 -2.45
N VAL A 75 -2.46 3.56 -2.60
CA VAL A 75 -1.69 2.43 -2.07
C VAL A 75 -1.56 1.32 -3.12
N CYS A 76 -0.37 0.73 -3.16
CA CYS A 76 -0.09 -0.48 -3.92
C CYS A 76 0.89 -1.33 -3.13
N ALA A 77 0.60 -2.61 -2.90
CA ALA A 77 1.52 -3.52 -2.24
C ALA A 77 2.69 -3.86 -3.17
N GLY A 78 3.85 -4.19 -2.59
CA GLY A 78 5.06 -4.54 -3.34
C GLY A 78 5.67 -3.36 -4.09
N SER A 79 6.01 -3.52 -5.37
CA SER A 79 6.56 -2.47 -6.25
C SER A 79 5.44 -1.69 -6.92
N GLY A 80 5.11 -0.52 -6.38
CA GLY A 80 3.90 0.23 -6.76
C GLY A 80 4.07 1.34 -7.79
N ALA A 81 5.28 1.65 -8.23
CA ALA A 81 5.53 2.82 -9.07
C ALA A 81 4.72 2.84 -10.37
N SER A 82 4.66 1.73 -11.09
CA SER A 82 3.91 1.62 -12.35
C SER A 82 2.39 1.74 -12.16
N VAL A 83 1.88 1.23 -11.03
CA VAL A 83 0.45 1.28 -10.69
C VAL A 83 0.04 2.68 -10.25
N LEU A 84 0.90 3.34 -9.47
CA LEU A 84 0.62 4.64 -8.85
C LEU A 84 1.01 5.83 -9.73
N GLY A 85 1.76 5.61 -10.82
CA GLY A 85 2.37 6.66 -11.66
C GLY A 85 1.40 7.69 -12.25
N GLY A 86 0.18 7.28 -12.57
CA GLY A 86 -0.89 8.17 -13.06
C GLY A 86 -1.86 8.68 -11.99
N CYS A 87 -1.64 8.28 -10.72
CA CYS A 87 -2.59 8.51 -9.65
C CYS A 87 -2.41 9.92 -9.04
N ARG A 88 -3.53 10.66 -8.92
CA ARG A 88 -3.53 11.94 -8.19
C ARG A 88 -3.84 11.68 -6.72
N ALA A 89 -2.82 11.76 -5.87
CA ALA A 89 -2.95 11.62 -4.43
C ALA A 89 -1.98 12.56 -3.71
N ASP A 90 -2.27 12.89 -2.45
CA ASP A 90 -1.38 13.68 -1.59
C ASP A 90 -0.29 12.82 -0.96
N LEU A 91 -0.60 11.54 -0.75
CA LEU A 91 0.28 10.54 -0.15
C LEU A 91 0.19 9.22 -0.92
N LEU A 92 1.35 8.67 -1.24
CA LEU A 92 1.50 7.31 -1.75
C LEU A 92 2.05 6.40 -0.66
N VAL A 93 1.52 5.17 -0.58
CA VAL A 93 2.03 4.13 0.32
C VAL A 93 2.26 2.87 -0.49
N THR A 94 3.50 2.40 -0.54
CA THR A 94 3.88 1.20 -1.28
C THR A 94 5.07 0.50 -0.61
N GLY A 95 5.44 -0.67 -1.08
CA GLY A 95 6.61 -1.38 -0.57
C GLY A 95 7.89 -0.71 -1.01
N GLU A 96 8.07 -0.54 -2.31
CA GLU A 96 9.32 -0.03 -2.89
C GLU A 96 9.10 0.81 -4.16
N MET A 97 10.02 1.70 -4.38
CA MET A 97 10.20 2.49 -5.60
C MET A 97 11.69 2.78 -5.79
N SER A 98 12.12 3.00 -7.03
CA SER A 98 13.45 3.52 -7.32
C SER A 98 13.60 4.98 -6.84
N HIS A 99 14.85 5.41 -6.65
CA HIS A 99 15.14 6.79 -6.26
C HIS A 99 14.54 7.82 -7.22
N HIS A 100 14.62 7.59 -8.52
CA HIS A 100 14.10 8.52 -9.52
C HIS A 100 12.57 8.61 -9.52
N GLU A 101 11.88 7.49 -9.31
CA GLU A 101 10.42 7.47 -9.17
C GLU A 101 9.96 8.26 -7.94
N VAL A 102 10.65 8.09 -6.81
CA VAL A 102 10.36 8.88 -5.60
C VAL A 102 10.57 10.37 -5.87
N LEU A 103 11.68 10.76 -6.53
CA LEU A 103 11.94 12.15 -6.88
C LEU A 103 10.84 12.76 -7.75
N ASP A 104 10.35 12.01 -8.73
CA ASP A 104 9.25 12.45 -9.60
C ASP A 104 7.98 12.80 -8.81
N PHE A 105 7.62 11.97 -7.83
CA PHE A 105 6.48 12.26 -6.96
C PHE A 105 6.74 13.44 -6.03
N VAL A 106 7.92 13.50 -5.42
CA VAL A 106 8.32 14.61 -4.54
C VAL A 106 8.24 15.94 -5.27
N HIS A 107 8.74 16.02 -6.52
CA HIS A 107 8.67 17.23 -7.32
C HIS A 107 7.24 17.64 -7.71
N LYS A 108 6.32 16.69 -7.75
CA LYS A 108 4.87 16.92 -7.94
C LYS A 108 4.13 17.30 -6.64
N GLY A 109 4.84 17.47 -5.53
CA GLY A 109 4.26 17.79 -4.21
C GLY A 109 3.58 16.60 -3.53
N VAL A 110 3.86 15.37 -3.99
CA VAL A 110 3.29 14.14 -3.43
C VAL A 110 4.27 13.52 -2.45
N SER A 111 3.81 13.22 -1.24
CA SER A 111 4.62 12.50 -0.25
C SER A 111 4.56 11.00 -0.48
N VAL A 112 5.64 10.27 -0.16
CA VAL A 112 5.76 8.83 -0.41
C VAL A 112 6.24 8.10 0.84
N ILE A 113 5.52 7.06 1.24
CA ILE A 113 5.92 6.10 2.27
C ILE A 113 6.35 4.81 1.57
N LEU A 114 7.57 4.33 1.87
CA LEU A 114 8.10 3.05 1.42
C LEU A 114 8.32 2.13 2.62
N THR A 115 7.67 0.96 2.61
CA THR A 115 7.60 0.05 3.76
C THR A 115 8.43 -1.22 3.60
N GLU A 116 9.17 -1.35 2.52
CA GLU A 116 9.80 -2.53 1.95
C GLU A 116 8.76 -3.53 1.38
N HIS A 117 9.20 -4.32 0.40
CA HIS A 117 8.32 -5.16 -0.43
C HIS A 117 7.43 -6.08 0.40
N SER A 118 8.06 -6.98 1.12
CA SER A 118 7.35 -8.01 1.87
C SER A 118 6.56 -7.47 3.07
N ASN A 119 7.02 -6.37 3.67
CA ASN A 119 6.36 -5.80 4.85
C ASN A 119 4.94 -5.31 4.57
N CYS A 120 4.68 -4.79 3.36
CA CYS A 120 3.34 -4.36 2.98
C CYS A 120 2.43 -5.49 2.50
N GLU A 121 2.97 -6.68 2.21
CA GLU A 121 2.23 -7.84 1.72
C GLU A 121 1.92 -8.85 2.81
N ARG A 122 2.86 -9.07 3.72
CA ARG A 122 2.82 -10.14 4.72
C ARG A 122 1.58 -10.09 5.62
N GLY A 123 1.11 -8.91 5.97
CA GLY A 123 -0.09 -8.74 6.80
C GLY A 123 -1.36 -9.36 6.20
N TYR A 124 -1.38 -9.61 4.87
CA TYR A 124 -2.52 -10.24 4.21
C TYR A 124 -2.58 -11.76 4.42
N LEU A 125 -1.47 -12.39 4.80
CA LEU A 125 -1.40 -13.84 4.93
C LEU A 125 -2.38 -14.40 5.98
N SER A 126 -2.64 -13.68 7.06
CA SER A 126 -3.65 -14.09 8.05
C SER A 126 -5.06 -14.12 7.45
N LEU A 127 -5.41 -13.12 6.65
CA LEU A 127 -6.70 -13.09 5.96
C LEU A 127 -6.82 -14.17 4.88
N VAL A 128 -5.72 -14.49 4.20
CA VAL A 128 -5.68 -15.62 3.25
C VAL A 128 -5.87 -16.93 3.99
N GLN A 129 -5.19 -17.11 5.13
CA GLN A 129 -5.37 -18.30 5.99
C GLN A 129 -6.84 -18.49 6.34
N ASP A 130 -7.52 -17.47 6.87
CA ASP A 130 -8.92 -17.53 7.24
C ASP A 130 -9.82 -17.90 6.06
N LYS A 131 -9.57 -17.30 4.89
CA LYS A 131 -10.32 -17.62 3.66
C LYS A 131 -10.12 -19.06 3.21
N LEU A 132 -8.88 -19.57 3.27
CA LEU A 132 -8.56 -20.94 2.87
C LEU A 132 -9.15 -21.96 3.85
N VAL A 133 -9.09 -21.69 5.15
CA VAL A 133 -9.74 -22.54 6.16
C VAL A 133 -11.25 -22.63 5.90
N ASN A 134 -11.91 -21.50 5.65
CA ASN A 134 -13.33 -21.47 5.34
C ASN A 134 -13.69 -22.18 4.03
N LEU A 135 -12.79 -22.15 3.04
CA LEU A 135 -13.03 -22.77 1.73
C LEU A 135 -12.76 -24.27 1.71
N LEU A 136 -11.70 -24.72 2.40
CA LEU A 136 -11.19 -26.08 2.33
C LEU A 136 -11.66 -26.98 3.50
N GLY A 137 -12.24 -26.37 4.54
CA GLY A 137 -12.69 -27.09 5.73
C GLY A 137 -11.53 -27.57 6.61
N GLU A 138 -11.86 -28.46 7.55
CA GLU A 138 -10.94 -28.94 8.58
C GLU A 138 -9.98 -30.05 8.09
N GLU A 139 -10.18 -30.56 6.88
CA GLU A 139 -9.34 -31.64 6.33
C GLU A 139 -7.94 -31.18 5.94
N VAL A 140 -7.73 -29.86 5.82
CA VAL A 140 -6.45 -29.26 5.42
C VAL A 140 -5.95 -28.31 6.48
N THR A 141 -4.76 -28.57 7.00
CA THR A 141 -4.10 -27.64 7.93
C THR A 141 -3.43 -26.52 7.18
N ILE A 142 -3.90 -25.27 7.38
CA ILE A 142 -3.35 -24.05 6.78
C ILE A 142 -2.48 -23.34 7.79
N LEU A 143 -1.19 -23.15 7.46
CA LEU A 143 -0.21 -22.50 8.34
C LEU A 143 0.40 -21.29 7.66
N VAL A 144 0.54 -20.19 8.41
CA VAL A 144 1.34 -19.02 8.01
C VAL A 144 2.71 -19.14 8.65
N SER A 145 3.77 -18.97 7.85
CA SER A 145 5.15 -19.00 8.34
C SER A 145 5.39 -17.92 9.40
N LYS A 146 5.99 -18.30 10.51
CA LYS A 146 6.40 -17.39 11.61
C LYS A 146 7.84 -16.91 11.50
N ILE A 147 8.62 -17.50 10.60
CA ILE A 147 10.04 -17.18 10.41
C ILE A 147 10.29 -16.33 9.16
N ASP A 148 9.32 -16.27 8.26
CA ASP A 148 9.40 -15.42 7.07
C ASP A 148 9.34 -13.94 7.44
N ARG A 149 10.26 -13.14 6.90
CA ARG A 149 10.41 -11.71 7.17
C ARG A 149 11.09 -11.02 6.00
N ASP A 150 10.97 -9.69 5.95
CA ASP A 150 11.73 -8.91 4.98
C ASP A 150 13.23 -9.13 5.16
N PRO A 151 14.01 -9.36 4.07
CA PRO A 151 15.44 -9.56 4.16
C PRO A 151 16.20 -8.27 4.52
N LEU A 152 15.60 -7.09 4.26
CA LEU A 152 16.21 -5.80 4.56
C LEU A 152 15.90 -5.40 6.00
N GLN A 153 16.90 -4.95 6.72
CA GLN A 153 16.80 -4.52 8.11
C GLN A 153 17.35 -3.11 8.27
N ILE A 154 16.72 -2.33 9.13
CA ILE A 154 17.25 -1.05 9.57
C ILE A 154 18.20 -1.34 10.73
N VAL A 155 19.44 -0.92 10.60
CA VAL A 155 20.54 -1.09 11.57
C VAL A 155 21.00 0.25 12.11
#